data_b919bc60e9d277dd4ac7b6235b24d883
#
_entry.id   b919bc60e9d277dd4ac7b6235b24d883
#
_cell.length_a   1.000
_cell.length_b   1.000
_cell.length_c   1.000
_cell.angle_alpha   90.00
_cell.angle_beta   90.00
_cell.angle_gamma   90.00
#
_symmetry.space_group_name_H-M   'P 1'
#
loop_
_entity.id
_entity.type
_entity.pdbx_description
1 polymer ?
#
loop_
_entity_poly.entity_id
_entity_poly.type
_entity_poly.pdbx_seq_one_letter_code
_entity_poly.pdbx_strand_id
1 'polypeptide(L)'
;KGATIPEPVLHDYGNIECRDAVLAWDRIEPLLDADGKPVTRWDGETLQASPVTGEPIPDETARIPIVRYVNPQRAEWPEAEFVVGNPPFVGNKRMRAALGDGYVEALRSAHDDVPDSADLVMYWWNHAATLLRANRLTRFGLITTNSITQAFNRRVVANHTSAEDGLSVVFAVPDHPWVDTTDGAAVRIAMTVSAKGRLVGRVLRLVLETE
;
A
#
# COMPACT_ATOMS: atom_id res chain seq x y z
N LYS A 1 30.71 37.18 -8.85
CA LYS A 1 29.87 36.86 -10.06
C LYS A 1 29.17 35.57 -9.74
N GLY A 2 27.87 35.67 -9.37
CA GLY A 2 27.03 34.48 -9.10
C GLY A 2 26.78 33.75 -10.43
N ALA A 3 27.09 32.47 -10.47
CA ALA A 3 26.65 31.62 -11.56
C ALA A 3 25.10 31.53 -11.56
N THR A 4 24.47 31.93 -12.64
CA THR A 4 23.04 31.73 -12.82
C THR A 4 22.82 30.24 -12.91
N ILE A 5 22.06 29.70 -11.95
CA ILE A 5 21.61 28.30 -12.02
C ILE A 5 20.73 28.19 -13.25
N PRO A 6 21.04 27.32 -14.23
CA PRO A 6 20.19 27.16 -15.40
C PRO A 6 18.81 26.65 -14.96
N GLU A 7 17.75 27.23 -15.52
CA GLU A 7 16.39 26.72 -15.29
C GLU A 7 16.33 25.25 -15.71
N PRO A 8 15.72 24.38 -14.86
CA PRO A 8 15.54 22.99 -15.24
C PRO A 8 14.64 22.91 -16.50
N VAL A 9 15.14 22.28 -17.54
CA VAL A 9 14.35 22.03 -18.75
C VAL A 9 13.40 20.87 -18.41
N LEU A 10 12.15 21.20 -18.12
CA LEU A 10 11.10 20.20 -17.91
C LEU A 10 10.60 19.72 -19.27
N HIS A 11 10.91 18.48 -19.61
CA HIS A 11 10.28 17.79 -20.73
C HIS A 11 9.21 16.86 -20.20
N ASP A 12 8.07 16.81 -20.88
CA ASP A 12 7.10 15.74 -20.67
C ASP A 12 7.62 14.47 -21.36
N TYR A 13 8.17 13.57 -20.57
CA TYR A 13 8.67 12.27 -21.06
C TYR A 13 7.57 11.22 -21.19
N GLY A 14 6.33 11.52 -20.81
CA GLY A 14 5.21 10.58 -20.85
C GLY A 14 5.40 9.32 -19.97
N ASN A 15 6.35 9.35 -19.03
CA ASN A 15 6.70 8.23 -18.18
C ASN A 15 6.18 8.35 -16.73
N ILE A 16 5.38 9.39 -16.46
CA ILE A 16 4.70 9.58 -15.17
C ILE A 16 3.22 9.32 -15.38
N GLU A 17 2.71 8.27 -14.71
CA GLU A 17 1.30 7.92 -14.75
C GLU A 17 0.65 8.18 -13.39
N CYS A 18 -0.48 8.91 -13.39
CA CYS A 18 -1.29 9.10 -12.19
C CYS A 18 -2.44 8.11 -12.19
N ARG A 19 -2.22 6.93 -11.59
CA ARG A 19 -3.24 5.87 -11.46
C ARG A 19 -3.01 5.04 -10.22
N ASP A 20 -3.98 4.23 -9.85
CA ASP A 20 -3.79 3.24 -8.81
C ASP A 20 -2.76 2.20 -9.25
N ALA A 21 -1.83 1.88 -8.37
CA ALA A 21 -0.71 1.00 -8.71
C ALA A 21 -1.00 -0.48 -8.41
N VAL A 22 -2.05 -0.80 -7.68
CA VAL A 22 -2.36 -2.20 -7.31
C VAL A 22 -3.74 -2.66 -7.74
N LEU A 23 -4.66 -1.71 -8.03
CA LEU A 23 -6.02 -2.02 -8.41
C LEU A 23 -6.39 -1.33 -9.73
N ALA A 24 -7.02 -2.06 -10.63
CA ALA A 24 -7.68 -1.54 -11.82
C ALA A 24 -9.15 -1.97 -11.81
N TRP A 25 -10.02 -1.17 -12.44
CA TRP A 25 -11.45 -1.43 -12.52
C TRP A 25 -12.06 -0.75 -13.74
N ASP A 26 -13.21 -1.22 -14.19
CA ASP A 26 -13.90 -0.63 -15.33
C ASP A 26 -14.59 0.69 -14.95
N ARG A 27 -15.33 0.66 -13.82
CA ARG A 27 -16.08 1.82 -13.31
C ARG A 27 -16.43 1.65 -11.84
N ILE A 28 -16.85 2.75 -11.22
CA ILE A 28 -17.36 2.79 -9.84
C ILE A 28 -18.86 3.04 -9.90
N GLU A 29 -19.62 2.25 -9.14
CA GLU A 29 -21.08 2.36 -9.05
C GLU A 29 -21.52 2.42 -7.58
N PRO A 30 -22.63 3.11 -7.26
CA PRO A 30 -23.26 2.97 -5.96
C PRO A 30 -23.65 1.51 -5.69
N LEU A 31 -23.41 1.04 -4.47
CA LEU A 31 -23.97 -0.24 -4.03
C LEU A 31 -25.46 -0.04 -3.77
N LEU A 32 -26.29 -0.85 -4.44
CA LEU A 32 -27.74 -0.79 -4.28
C LEU A 32 -28.22 -1.91 -3.36
N ASP A 33 -29.26 -1.62 -2.58
CA ASP A 33 -29.99 -2.61 -1.80
C ASP A 33 -30.98 -3.42 -2.67
N ALA A 34 -31.77 -4.29 -2.06
CA ALA A 34 -32.77 -5.13 -2.75
C ALA A 34 -33.88 -4.31 -3.44
N ASP A 35 -34.13 -3.08 -2.97
CA ASP A 35 -35.13 -2.16 -3.52
C ASP A 35 -34.54 -1.23 -4.60
N GLY A 36 -33.26 -1.38 -4.93
CA GLY A 36 -32.55 -0.55 -5.92
C GLY A 36 -32.14 0.82 -5.39
N LYS A 37 -32.15 1.05 -4.08
CA LYS A 37 -31.71 2.31 -3.46
C LYS A 37 -30.24 2.22 -3.07
N PRO A 38 -29.48 3.35 -3.15
CA PRO A 38 -28.10 3.36 -2.71
C PRO A 38 -27.97 3.01 -1.22
N VAL A 39 -27.13 2.02 -0.92
CA VAL A 39 -26.71 1.74 0.44
C VAL A 39 -25.78 2.87 0.88
N THR A 40 -26.04 3.43 2.05
CA THR A 40 -25.28 4.58 2.56
C THR A 40 -24.71 4.29 3.94
N ARG A 41 -23.63 4.97 4.29
CA ARG A 41 -23.07 5.00 5.65
C ARG A 41 -22.89 6.45 6.12
N TRP A 42 -22.69 6.66 7.40
CA TRP A 42 -22.22 7.94 7.92
C TRP A 42 -20.87 8.30 7.28
N ASP A 43 -20.64 9.59 7.02
CA ASP A 43 -19.43 10.09 6.34
C ASP A 43 -18.13 9.88 7.15
N GLY A 44 -18.25 9.70 8.47
CA GLY A 44 -17.12 9.49 9.38
C GLY A 44 -16.56 10.78 9.97
N GLU A 45 -17.08 11.94 9.60
CA GLU A 45 -16.52 13.25 9.94
C GLU A 45 -17.55 14.21 10.54
N THR A 46 -18.76 14.26 9.99
CA THR A 46 -19.77 15.25 10.40
C THR A 46 -20.34 14.91 11.77
N LEU A 47 -20.22 15.88 12.68
CA LEU A 47 -20.70 15.75 14.06
C LEU A 47 -21.83 16.76 14.29
N GLN A 48 -22.77 16.41 15.17
CA GLN A 48 -23.80 17.30 15.71
C GLN A 48 -23.73 17.33 17.23
N ALA A 49 -24.27 18.39 17.84
CA ALA A 49 -24.36 18.45 19.30
C ALA A 49 -25.42 17.45 19.80
N SER A 50 -25.07 16.66 20.80
CA SER A 50 -26.01 15.77 21.47
C SER A 50 -27.15 16.62 22.10
N PRO A 51 -28.42 16.31 21.85
CA PRO A 51 -29.52 17.03 22.43
C PRO A 51 -29.63 16.85 23.97
N VAL A 52 -28.91 15.87 24.52
CA VAL A 52 -28.96 15.55 25.97
C VAL A 52 -27.75 16.10 26.71
N THR A 53 -26.52 15.90 26.11
CA THR A 53 -25.28 16.27 26.82
C THR A 53 -24.58 17.48 26.21
N GLY A 54 -24.95 17.91 24.99
CA GLY A 54 -24.26 18.97 24.25
C GLY A 54 -22.91 18.54 23.66
N GLU A 55 -22.44 17.33 23.93
CA GLU A 55 -21.18 16.82 23.41
C GLU A 55 -21.29 16.44 21.91
N PRO A 56 -20.18 16.53 21.14
CA PRO A 56 -20.19 16.11 19.75
C PRO A 56 -20.51 14.62 19.60
N ILE A 57 -21.52 14.31 18.79
CA ILE A 57 -21.89 12.94 18.39
C ILE A 57 -21.98 12.86 16.87
N PRO A 58 -21.83 11.67 16.25
CA PRO A 58 -22.05 11.50 14.82
C PRO A 58 -23.38 12.06 14.34
N ASP A 59 -23.37 12.81 13.24
CA ASP A 59 -24.60 13.22 12.56
C ASP A 59 -25.05 12.08 11.63
N GLU A 60 -26.03 11.32 12.08
CA GLU A 60 -26.59 10.18 11.31
C GLU A 60 -27.26 10.61 10.00
N THR A 61 -27.49 11.90 9.78
CA THR A 61 -28.04 12.42 8.52
C THR A 61 -26.98 12.70 7.49
N ALA A 62 -25.73 12.89 7.90
CA ALA A 62 -24.58 13.06 7.03
C ALA A 62 -24.13 11.72 6.45
N ARG A 63 -24.81 11.28 5.39
CA ARG A 63 -24.61 9.95 4.80
C ARG A 63 -24.02 10.03 3.42
N ILE A 64 -23.02 9.16 3.17
CA ILE A 64 -22.41 8.98 1.86
C ILE A 64 -22.75 7.60 1.29
N PRO A 65 -22.91 7.47 -0.04
CA PRO A 65 -23.16 6.17 -0.65
C PRO A 65 -21.94 5.25 -0.50
N ILE A 66 -22.21 3.99 -0.20
CA ILE A 66 -21.18 2.94 -0.36
C ILE A 66 -21.09 2.64 -1.85
N VAL A 67 -19.85 2.55 -2.35
CA VAL A 67 -19.61 2.26 -3.76
C VAL A 67 -19.05 0.86 -3.95
N ARG A 68 -19.24 0.29 -5.12
CA ARG A 68 -18.57 -0.93 -5.58
C ARG A 68 -17.74 -0.64 -6.82
N TYR A 69 -16.65 -1.35 -6.95
CA TYR A 69 -15.77 -1.33 -8.11
C TYR A 69 -16.15 -2.49 -9.03
N VAL A 70 -16.43 -2.21 -10.29
CA VAL A 70 -16.86 -3.22 -11.27
C VAL A 70 -15.65 -3.82 -11.96
N ASN A 71 -15.60 -5.16 -12.02
CA ASN A 71 -14.48 -5.92 -12.58
C ASN A 71 -13.12 -5.52 -11.99
N PRO A 72 -12.95 -5.61 -10.66
CA PRO A 72 -11.68 -5.28 -10.05
C PRO A 72 -10.61 -6.29 -10.47
N GLN A 73 -9.47 -5.79 -10.87
CA GLN A 73 -8.31 -6.56 -11.33
C GLN A 73 -7.04 -5.99 -10.73
N ARG A 74 -5.97 -6.77 -10.72
CA ARG A 74 -4.63 -6.24 -10.41
C ARG A 74 -4.23 -5.22 -11.47
N ALA A 75 -3.71 -4.08 -11.03
CA ALA A 75 -3.16 -3.10 -11.95
C ALA A 75 -1.96 -3.69 -12.70
N GLU A 76 -1.89 -3.47 -14.00
CA GLU A 76 -0.72 -3.85 -14.77
C GLU A 76 0.39 -2.82 -14.58
N TRP A 77 1.61 -3.29 -14.34
CA TRP A 77 2.79 -2.44 -14.29
C TRP A 77 3.50 -2.43 -15.65
N PRO A 78 4.11 -1.29 -16.03
CA PRO A 78 4.90 -1.24 -17.25
C PRO A 78 6.07 -2.23 -17.19
N GLU A 79 6.58 -2.61 -18.36
CA GLU A 79 7.79 -3.41 -18.42
C GLU A 79 8.96 -2.67 -17.80
N ALA A 80 9.66 -3.34 -16.89
CA ALA A 80 10.79 -2.77 -16.18
C ALA A 80 11.76 -3.88 -15.75
N GLU A 81 13.04 -3.57 -15.69
CA GLU A 81 14.01 -4.48 -15.10
C GLU A 81 14.00 -4.42 -13.58
N PHE A 82 13.73 -3.23 -13.03
CA PHE A 82 13.75 -2.95 -11.60
C PHE A 82 12.48 -2.23 -11.16
N VAL A 83 11.98 -2.60 -10.01
CA VAL A 83 10.92 -1.87 -9.30
C VAL A 83 11.48 -1.36 -7.99
N VAL A 84 11.37 -0.05 -7.77
CA VAL A 84 11.76 0.61 -6.51
C VAL A 84 10.63 1.50 -6.07
N GLY A 85 10.24 1.43 -4.80
CA GLY A 85 9.13 2.23 -4.33
C GLY A 85 9.03 2.36 -2.82
N ASN A 86 8.26 3.38 -2.42
CA ASN A 86 7.82 3.61 -1.06
C ASN A 86 6.28 3.66 -1.05
N PRO A 87 5.60 2.51 -1.06
CA PRO A 87 4.15 2.44 -1.07
C PRO A 87 3.52 3.03 0.20
N PRO A 88 2.24 3.41 0.18
CA PRO A 88 1.59 4.02 1.32
C PRO A 88 1.49 3.07 2.53
N PHE A 89 1.80 3.60 3.73
CA PHE A 89 1.79 2.85 4.98
C PHE A 89 0.41 2.91 5.65
N VAL A 90 -0.52 2.11 5.16
CA VAL A 90 -1.85 1.98 5.75
C VAL A 90 -1.98 0.58 6.34
N GLY A 91 -2.06 0.51 7.67
CA GLY A 91 -2.28 -0.76 8.37
C GLY A 91 -3.68 -1.31 8.11
N ASN A 92 -3.82 -2.63 8.10
CA ASN A 92 -5.07 -3.32 7.80
C ASN A 92 -6.30 -2.74 8.54
N LYS A 93 -6.18 -2.46 9.84
CA LYS A 93 -7.29 -1.94 10.65
C LYS A 93 -7.78 -0.54 10.21
N ARG A 94 -6.95 0.21 9.51
CA ARG A 94 -7.25 1.57 9.02
C ARG A 94 -7.64 1.62 7.55
N MET A 95 -7.47 0.52 6.80
CA MET A 95 -7.72 0.52 5.36
C MET A 95 -9.14 0.96 5.00
N ARG A 96 -10.17 0.42 5.68
CA ARG A 96 -11.56 0.78 5.40
C ARG A 96 -11.87 2.25 5.68
N ALA A 97 -11.31 2.79 6.76
CA ALA A 97 -11.47 4.21 7.08
C ALA A 97 -10.72 5.12 6.09
N ALA A 98 -9.53 4.70 5.65
CA ALA A 98 -8.70 5.51 4.75
C ALA A 98 -9.11 5.41 3.27
N LEU A 99 -9.57 4.24 2.80
CA LEU A 99 -9.78 3.95 1.38
C LEU A 99 -11.26 3.68 1.03
N GLY A 100 -12.11 3.50 2.03
CA GLY A 100 -13.51 3.11 1.88
C GLY A 100 -13.71 1.59 1.71
N ASP A 101 -14.90 1.14 2.10
CA ASP A 101 -15.24 -0.29 2.09
C ASP A 101 -15.17 -0.89 0.68
N GLY A 102 -15.75 -0.20 -0.31
CA GLY A 102 -15.79 -0.69 -1.68
C GLY A 102 -14.41 -0.90 -2.29
N TYR A 103 -13.46 0.02 -2.02
CA TYR A 103 -12.09 -0.15 -2.47
C TYR A 103 -11.42 -1.37 -1.83
N VAL A 104 -11.58 -1.53 -0.51
CA VAL A 104 -10.96 -2.66 0.22
C VAL A 104 -11.51 -4.00 -0.23
N GLU A 105 -12.82 -4.10 -0.48
CA GLU A 105 -13.42 -5.32 -1.03
C GLU A 105 -12.89 -5.62 -2.45
N ALA A 106 -12.80 -4.61 -3.31
CA ALA A 106 -12.27 -4.75 -4.66
C ALA A 106 -10.80 -5.17 -4.65
N LEU A 107 -9.99 -4.54 -3.79
CA LEU A 107 -8.57 -4.87 -3.63
C LEU A 107 -8.36 -6.32 -3.20
N ARG A 108 -9.13 -6.78 -2.20
CA ARG A 108 -9.07 -8.17 -1.72
C ARG A 108 -9.54 -9.16 -2.78
N SER A 109 -10.60 -8.82 -3.52
CA SER A 109 -11.09 -9.66 -4.63
C SER A 109 -10.07 -9.79 -5.75
N ALA A 110 -9.33 -8.72 -6.07
CA ALA A 110 -8.29 -8.74 -7.11
C ALA A 110 -6.99 -9.44 -6.66
N HIS A 111 -6.78 -9.58 -5.35
CA HIS A 111 -5.56 -10.13 -4.73
C HIS A 111 -5.90 -11.23 -3.71
N ASP A 112 -6.58 -12.27 -4.15
CA ASP A 112 -7.02 -13.41 -3.33
C ASP A 112 -5.88 -14.23 -2.69
N ASP A 113 -4.65 -14.05 -3.19
CA ASP A 113 -3.42 -14.62 -2.66
C ASP A 113 -2.78 -13.79 -1.50
N VAL A 114 -3.31 -12.59 -1.21
CA VAL A 114 -2.89 -11.76 -0.08
C VAL A 114 -3.88 -11.92 1.07
N PRO A 115 -3.43 -12.25 2.30
CA PRO A 115 -4.34 -12.35 3.44
C PRO A 115 -5.11 -11.05 3.69
N ASP A 116 -6.41 -11.14 3.96
CA ASP A 116 -7.28 -9.99 4.27
C ASP A 116 -6.77 -9.09 5.40
N SER A 117 -5.98 -9.67 6.30
CA SER A 117 -5.39 -8.97 7.45
C SER A 117 -3.98 -8.43 7.19
N ALA A 118 -3.49 -8.51 5.95
CA ALA A 118 -2.23 -7.88 5.56
C ALA A 118 -2.39 -6.35 5.43
N ASP A 119 -1.32 -5.62 5.69
CA ASP A 119 -1.26 -4.17 5.50
C ASP A 119 -1.24 -3.81 4.01
N LEU A 120 -1.70 -2.61 3.68
CA LEU A 120 -1.83 -2.16 2.29
C LEU A 120 -0.53 -2.30 1.47
N VAL A 121 0.60 -1.98 2.05
CA VAL A 121 1.92 -2.08 1.41
C VAL A 121 2.25 -3.49 0.90
N MET A 122 1.64 -4.52 1.50
CA MET A 122 1.90 -5.91 1.10
C MET A 122 1.29 -6.28 -0.25
N TYR A 123 0.32 -5.52 -0.76
CA TYR A 123 -0.22 -5.69 -2.10
C TYR A 123 0.81 -5.30 -3.18
N TRP A 124 1.58 -4.22 -2.95
CA TRP A 124 2.74 -3.87 -3.82
C TRP A 124 3.82 -4.92 -3.75
N TRP A 125 4.15 -5.37 -2.54
CA TRP A 125 5.18 -6.37 -2.33
C TRP A 125 4.81 -7.69 -3.03
N ASN A 126 3.58 -8.15 -2.86
CA ASN A 126 3.06 -9.36 -3.51
C ASN A 126 3.06 -9.24 -5.04
N HIS A 127 2.63 -8.09 -5.57
CA HIS A 127 2.59 -7.86 -7.01
C HIS A 127 4.01 -7.88 -7.60
N ALA A 128 4.95 -7.16 -7.01
CA ALA A 128 6.36 -7.17 -7.42
C ALA A 128 6.97 -8.59 -7.35
N ALA A 129 6.68 -9.33 -6.28
CA ALA A 129 7.14 -10.71 -6.12
C ALA A 129 6.58 -11.66 -7.18
N THR A 130 5.32 -11.49 -7.54
CA THR A 130 4.67 -12.26 -8.62
C THR A 130 5.35 -11.98 -9.98
N LEU A 131 5.61 -10.71 -10.30
CA LEU A 131 6.31 -10.32 -11.53
C LEU A 131 7.75 -10.85 -11.56
N LEU A 132 8.44 -10.81 -10.42
CA LEU A 132 9.80 -11.32 -10.28
C LEU A 132 9.85 -12.84 -10.53
N ARG A 133 8.93 -13.60 -9.95
CA ARG A 133 8.82 -15.05 -10.18
C ARG A 133 8.49 -15.37 -11.63
N ALA A 134 7.66 -14.57 -12.27
CA ALA A 134 7.33 -14.67 -13.69
C ALA A 134 8.46 -14.24 -14.65
N ASN A 135 9.65 -13.91 -14.16
CA ASN A 135 10.79 -13.38 -14.94
C ASN A 135 10.50 -12.06 -15.68
N ARG A 136 9.55 -11.27 -15.18
CA ARG A 136 9.23 -9.94 -15.72
C ARG A 136 10.02 -8.81 -15.02
N LEU A 137 10.70 -9.13 -13.93
CA LEU A 137 11.62 -8.26 -13.20
C LEU A 137 12.93 -8.97 -12.93
N THR A 138 14.01 -8.23 -12.83
CA THR A 138 15.31 -8.70 -12.34
C THR A 138 15.40 -8.59 -10.82
N ARG A 139 14.93 -7.47 -10.26
CA ARG A 139 14.85 -7.23 -8.82
C ARG A 139 13.76 -6.23 -8.49
N PHE A 140 13.29 -6.28 -7.25
CA PHE A 140 12.52 -5.17 -6.69
C PHE A 140 13.02 -4.81 -5.29
N GLY A 141 12.89 -3.52 -4.95
CA GLY A 141 13.20 -2.97 -3.64
C GLY A 141 12.06 -2.09 -3.14
N LEU A 142 11.49 -2.42 -1.98
CA LEU A 142 10.39 -1.66 -1.40
C LEU A 142 10.70 -1.25 0.04
N ILE A 143 10.26 -0.04 0.39
CA ILE A 143 10.16 0.40 1.77
C ILE A 143 8.79 -0.04 2.28
N THR A 144 8.78 -0.69 3.44
CA THR A 144 7.57 -1.12 4.14
C THR A 144 7.64 -0.62 5.59
N THR A 145 6.56 -0.75 6.33
CA THR A 145 6.66 -0.62 7.78
C THR A 145 7.34 -1.86 8.37
N ASN A 146 7.89 -1.74 9.57
CA ASN A 146 8.49 -2.90 10.27
C ASN A 146 7.46 -4.00 10.56
N SER A 147 6.17 -3.74 10.36
CA SER A 147 5.10 -4.74 10.42
C SER A 147 5.24 -5.87 9.40
N ILE A 148 6.12 -5.76 8.40
CA ILE A 148 6.44 -6.86 7.46
C ILE A 148 6.87 -8.14 8.20
N THR A 149 7.41 -8.01 9.42
CA THR A 149 7.79 -9.13 10.28
C THR A 149 6.62 -9.78 11.03
N GLN A 150 5.45 -9.11 11.09
CA GLN A 150 4.26 -9.61 11.78
C GLN A 150 3.58 -10.74 10.99
N ALA A 151 2.83 -11.57 11.67
CA ALA A 151 2.36 -12.86 11.18
C ALA A 151 1.68 -12.82 9.80
N PHE A 152 0.76 -11.88 9.56
CA PHE A 152 0.00 -11.83 8.31
C PHE A 152 0.83 -11.26 7.16
N ASN A 153 1.59 -10.19 7.39
CA ASN A 153 2.49 -9.60 6.40
C ASN A 153 3.62 -10.57 6.04
N ARG A 154 4.23 -11.21 7.06
CA ARG A 154 5.27 -12.22 6.85
C ARG A 154 4.77 -13.42 6.04
N ARG A 155 3.48 -13.77 6.12
CA ARG A 155 2.91 -14.85 5.30
C ARG A 155 3.01 -14.54 3.82
N VAL A 156 2.77 -13.30 3.40
CA VAL A 156 2.94 -12.87 2.01
C VAL A 156 4.38 -13.12 1.55
N VAL A 157 5.36 -12.69 2.34
CA VAL A 157 6.78 -12.91 2.03
C VAL A 157 7.10 -14.41 1.98
N ALA A 158 6.61 -15.19 2.94
CA ALA A 158 6.85 -16.62 3.03
C ALA A 158 6.29 -17.39 1.82
N ASN A 159 5.11 -17.02 1.31
CA ASN A 159 4.52 -17.65 0.14
C ASN A 159 5.42 -17.57 -1.10
N HIS A 160 6.17 -16.48 -1.25
CA HIS A 160 7.08 -16.29 -2.37
C HIS A 160 8.49 -16.84 -2.12
N THR A 161 8.97 -16.82 -0.88
CA THR A 161 10.32 -17.28 -0.55
C THR A 161 10.40 -18.82 -0.38
N SER A 162 9.29 -19.45 0.00
CA SER A 162 9.23 -20.91 0.23
C SER A 162 8.85 -21.71 -1.00
N ALA A 163 8.39 -21.08 -2.07
CA ALA A 163 8.03 -21.74 -3.32
C ALA A 163 9.24 -22.40 -3.99
N GLU A 164 9.03 -23.42 -4.81
CA GLU A 164 10.09 -24.12 -5.54
C GLU A 164 10.85 -23.17 -6.48
N ASP A 165 10.11 -22.34 -7.22
CA ASP A 165 10.62 -21.24 -8.06
C ASP A 165 10.78 -19.93 -7.28
N GLY A 166 11.01 -20.02 -5.97
CA GLY A 166 10.96 -18.91 -5.02
C GLY A 166 12.02 -17.86 -5.26
N LEU A 167 11.81 -16.73 -4.58
CA LEU A 167 12.75 -15.62 -4.54
C LEU A 167 13.55 -15.62 -3.20
N SER A 168 14.61 -14.85 -3.16
CA SER A 168 15.36 -14.54 -1.94
C SER A 168 15.30 -13.05 -1.64
N VAL A 169 15.14 -12.69 -0.36
CA VAL A 169 15.41 -11.32 0.10
C VAL A 169 16.92 -11.18 0.19
N VAL A 170 17.52 -10.52 -0.80
CA VAL A 170 18.98 -10.42 -0.94
C VAL A 170 19.59 -9.27 -0.14
N PHE A 171 18.76 -8.30 0.27
CA PHE A 171 19.16 -7.19 1.12
C PHE A 171 18.00 -6.77 2.02
N ALA A 172 18.28 -6.50 3.28
CA ALA A 172 17.29 -5.97 4.21
C ALA A 172 17.92 -5.02 5.23
N VAL A 173 17.20 -3.94 5.53
CA VAL A 173 17.42 -3.06 6.68
C VAL A 173 16.15 -3.11 7.52
N PRO A 174 16.10 -3.92 8.57
CA PRO A 174 14.92 -4.01 9.42
C PRO A 174 14.92 -2.89 10.47
N ASP A 175 13.71 -2.50 10.88
CA ASP A 175 13.48 -1.67 12.06
C ASP A 175 14.28 -0.35 12.08
N HIS A 176 14.32 0.34 10.93
CA HIS A 176 14.99 1.62 10.80
C HIS A 176 14.03 2.78 11.16
N PRO A 177 14.47 3.79 11.93
CA PRO A 177 13.68 5.01 12.13
C PRO A 177 13.46 5.70 10.76
N TRP A 178 12.24 6.19 10.50
CA TRP A 178 11.94 6.88 9.25
C TRP A 178 12.05 8.40 9.39
N VAL A 179 11.47 8.93 10.46
CA VAL A 179 11.52 10.34 10.81
C VAL A 179 11.52 10.46 12.33
N ASP A 180 12.40 11.24 12.87
CA ASP A 180 12.34 11.71 14.25
C ASP A 180 11.28 12.82 14.34
N THR A 181 10.09 12.49 14.82
CA THR A 181 9.08 13.49 15.10
C THR A 181 9.12 13.84 16.59
N THR A 182 9.25 15.11 16.90
CA THR A 182 9.23 15.62 18.27
C THR A 182 7.89 15.38 18.97
N ASP A 183 6.80 15.12 18.21
CA ASP A 183 5.42 15.02 18.73
C ASP A 183 4.62 13.78 18.25
N GLY A 184 5.24 12.75 17.71
CA GLY A 184 4.51 11.57 17.20
C GLY A 184 5.21 10.23 17.44
N ALA A 185 4.47 9.14 17.37
CA ALA A 185 5.04 7.81 17.37
C ALA A 185 5.96 7.66 16.15
N ALA A 186 7.26 7.50 16.41
CA ALA A 186 8.26 7.32 15.36
C ALA A 186 7.86 6.12 14.46
N VAL A 187 7.65 6.38 13.17
CA VAL A 187 7.38 5.31 12.21
C VAL A 187 8.68 4.55 11.99
N ARG A 188 8.63 3.25 12.24
CA ARG A 188 9.76 2.36 11.95
C ARG A 188 9.49 1.60 10.66
N ILE A 189 10.47 1.61 9.79
CA ILE A 189 10.39 0.99 8.47
C ILE A 189 11.30 -0.23 8.34
N ALA A 190 11.05 -1.00 7.32
CA ALA A 190 11.98 -2.01 6.81
C ALA A 190 12.18 -1.76 5.31
N MET A 191 13.42 -1.82 4.87
CA MET A 191 13.78 -1.80 3.45
C MET A 191 14.15 -3.20 3.03
N THR A 192 13.56 -3.69 1.94
CA THR A 192 13.87 -5.02 1.42
C THR A 192 14.17 -4.97 -0.07
N VAL A 193 15.16 -5.75 -0.51
CA VAL A 193 15.41 -6.01 -1.93
C VAL A 193 15.31 -7.51 -2.17
N SER A 194 14.56 -7.90 -3.18
CA SER A 194 14.36 -9.29 -3.56
C SER A 194 14.85 -9.58 -4.97
N ALA A 195 15.36 -10.80 -5.17
CA ALA A 195 15.78 -11.34 -6.45
C ALA A 195 15.34 -12.80 -6.58
N LYS A 196 15.17 -13.30 -7.81
CA LYS A 196 14.75 -14.68 -8.07
C LYS A 196 15.85 -15.68 -7.71
N GLY A 197 15.44 -16.84 -7.25
CA GLY A 197 16.30 -17.98 -6.97
C GLY A 197 16.82 -18.02 -5.52
N ARG A 198 17.65 -18.98 -5.23
CA ARG A 198 18.23 -19.21 -3.90
C ARG A 198 19.56 -18.46 -3.77
N LEU A 199 19.51 -17.26 -3.24
CA LEU A 199 20.63 -16.36 -3.11
C LEU A 199 20.90 -16.05 -1.63
N VAL A 200 22.16 -15.75 -1.32
CA VAL A 200 22.56 -15.28 0.00
C VAL A 200 22.16 -13.82 0.17
N GLY A 201 21.43 -13.52 1.24
CA GLY A 201 21.02 -12.17 1.60
C GLY A 201 21.95 -11.52 2.63
N ARG A 202 21.93 -10.19 2.68
CA ARG A 202 22.61 -9.36 3.68
C ARG A 202 21.57 -8.60 4.50
N VAL A 203 21.76 -8.61 5.81
CA VAL A 203 20.95 -7.81 6.74
C VAL A 203 21.84 -6.75 7.36
N LEU A 204 21.47 -5.48 7.20
CA LEU A 204 22.14 -4.36 7.86
C LEU A 204 21.29 -3.88 9.02
N ARG A 205 21.93 -3.57 10.13
CA ARG A 205 21.27 -2.94 11.28
C ARG A 205 21.94 -1.63 11.58
N LEU A 206 21.16 -0.61 11.84
CA LEU A 206 21.66 0.64 12.37
C LEU A 206 22.13 0.38 13.80
N VAL A 207 23.40 0.70 14.08
CA VAL A 207 24.01 0.52 15.41
C VAL A 207 24.11 1.86 16.13
N LEU A 208 24.43 2.92 15.39
CA LEU A 208 24.59 4.27 15.91
C LEU A 208 24.32 5.26 14.77
N GLU A 209 23.55 6.31 15.07
CA GLU A 209 23.38 7.47 14.20
C GLU A 209 24.23 8.61 14.82
N THR A 210 25.20 9.11 14.09
CA THR A 210 26.01 10.29 14.49
C THR A 210 25.56 11.47 13.67
N GLU A 211 25.27 12.60 14.34
CA GLU A 211 25.03 13.89 13.71
C GLU A 211 26.25 14.39 12.90
#